data_4b8e2f2db17c3570c61bdf856997c8b1
#
_entry.id   4b8e2f2db17c3570c61bdf856997c8b1
#
_cell.length_a   1.000
_cell.length_b   1.000
_cell.length_c   1.000
_cell.angle_alpha   90.00
_cell.angle_beta   90.00
_cell.angle_gamma   90.00
#
_symmetry.space_group_name_H-M   'P 1'
#
loop_
_entity.id
_entity.type
_entity.pdbx_description
1 polymer ?
#
loop_
_entity_poly.entity_id
_entity_poly.type
_entity_poly.pdbx_seq_one_letter_code
_entity_poly.pdbx_strand_id
1 'polypeptide(L)'
;MRMKAMRMKALLIGSAAALLAAGAAAQDITGTILIKKRLTRPSVTAPVSVYQRGTAVKLGADAEQDPIAYERSRVVVYLEAAEGPISAGAAVPDAGAKAEPAEQVEQLDRRFVPDLVVIPVGSSVSFPNMDPIFHNIYSLSKPKTFDLGSYDKGETRKVSFPKPGIVEVYCHLHPNMAATVLVTPNRWYARPDRMGHYRIPNVPPGKYTVVAWHKSAGFYRKSIVIEEGHDQSVDFLIPIDVDPTQDAQANQNPNEAGGSH
;
A
#
# COMPACT_ATOMS: atom_id res chain seq x y z
N MET A 1 83.23 -36.23 11.08
CA MET A 1 82.19 -36.61 10.11
C MET A 1 80.84 -36.16 10.65
N ARG A 2 80.30 -35.01 10.18
CA ARG A 2 79.01 -34.44 10.67
C ARG A 2 77.96 -34.58 9.58
N MET A 3 76.92 -35.40 9.83
CA MET A 3 75.78 -35.57 8.97
C MET A 3 74.77 -34.39 9.19
N LYS A 4 74.48 -33.67 8.12
CA LYS A 4 73.48 -32.63 8.09
C LYS A 4 72.08 -33.28 7.88
N ALA A 5 71.15 -33.10 8.83
CA ALA A 5 69.77 -33.48 8.68
C ALA A 5 69.04 -32.45 7.82
N MET A 6 68.47 -32.93 6.72
CA MET A 6 67.65 -32.15 5.80
C MET A 6 66.20 -32.14 6.29
N ARG A 7 65.65 -30.95 6.74
CA ARG A 7 64.26 -30.78 7.16
C ARG A 7 63.42 -30.51 5.90
N MET A 8 62.56 -31.46 5.61
CA MET A 8 61.51 -31.36 4.60
C MET A 8 60.35 -30.53 5.16
N LYS A 9 60.08 -29.33 4.58
CA LYS A 9 58.88 -28.53 4.91
C LYS A 9 57.70 -29.06 4.11
N ALA A 10 56.73 -29.65 4.78
CA ALA A 10 55.42 -29.99 4.20
C ALA A 10 54.60 -28.70 3.94
N LEU A 11 54.26 -28.49 2.69
CA LEU A 11 53.39 -27.36 2.25
C LEU A 11 51.96 -27.82 2.37
N LEU A 12 51.24 -27.32 3.38
CA LEU A 12 49.79 -27.51 3.54
C LEU A 12 49.07 -26.57 2.56
N ILE A 13 48.54 -27.13 1.49
CA ILE A 13 47.62 -26.43 0.57
C ILE A 13 46.24 -26.47 1.20
N GLY A 14 45.84 -25.37 1.86
CA GLY A 14 44.50 -25.18 2.35
C GLY A 14 43.55 -24.84 1.20
N SER A 15 42.70 -25.78 0.81
CA SER A 15 41.58 -25.50 -0.10
C SER A 15 40.51 -24.67 0.62
N ALA A 16 40.47 -23.38 0.31
CA ALA A 16 39.35 -22.52 0.71
C ALA A 16 38.17 -22.85 -0.19
N ALA A 17 37.20 -23.62 0.31
CA ALA A 17 35.90 -23.78 -0.31
C ALA A 17 35.13 -22.48 -0.20
N ALA A 18 35.07 -21.70 -1.27
CA ALA A 18 34.16 -20.56 -1.37
C ALA A 18 32.76 -21.11 -1.45
N LEU A 19 31.99 -21.01 -0.34
CA LEU A 19 30.54 -21.15 -0.36
C LEU A 19 29.98 -19.99 -1.20
N LEU A 20 29.65 -20.27 -2.45
CA LEU A 20 28.74 -19.43 -3.24
C LEU A 20 27.36 -19.52 -2.57
N ALA A 21 27.00 -18.53 -1.79
CA ALA A 21 25.61 -18.33 -1.38
C ALA A 21 24.83 -18.06 -2.68
N ALA A 22 24.16 -19.09 -3.22
CA ALA A 22 23.18 -18.91 -4.27
C ALA A 22 22.09 -18.00 -3.69
N GLY A 23 22.11 -16.71 -4.03
CA GLY A 23 21.03 -15.80 -3.73
C GLY A 23 19.77 -16.34 -4.40
N ALA A 24 18.75 -16.68 -3.61
CA ALA A 24 17.46 -17.08 -4.16
C ALA A 24 16.99 -16.02 -5.15
N ALA A 25 16.76 -16.44 -6.40
CA ALA A 25 16.30 -15.51 -7.44
C ALA A 25 14.94 -14.94 -7.02
N ALA A 26 14.86 -13.62 -6.98
CA ALA A 26 13.62 -12.93 -6.64
C ALA A 26 12.69 -12.94 -7.86
N GLN A 27 11.39 -13.10 -7.62
CA GLN A 27 10.35 -13.26 -8.62
C GLN A 27 9.47 -12.02 -8.69
N ASP A 28 8.79 -11.83 -9.81
CA ASP A 28 7.79 -10.78 -9.94
C ASP A 28 6.38 -11.33 -9.70
N ILE A 29 5.57 -10.54 -9.02
CA ILE A 29 4.12 -10.75 -8.98
C ILE A 29 3.49 -9.73 -9.91
N THR A 30 2.77 -10.22 -10.89
CA THR A 30 2.01 -9.40 -11.83
C THR A 30 0.53 -9.71 -11.71
N GLY A 31 -0.32 -8.90 -12.33
CA GLY A 31 -1.74 -9.18 -12.41
C GLY A 31 -2.55 -7.99 -12.89
N THR A 32 -3.87 -8.20 -12.94
CA THR A 32 -4.82 -7.22 -13.42
C THR A 32 -5.92 -6.97 -12.41
N ILE A 33 -6.24 -5.73 -12.19
CA ILE A 33 -7.40 -5.29 -11.40
C ILE A 33 -8.57 -5.02 -12.35
N LEU A 34 -9.58 -5.86 -12.27
CA LEU A 34 -10.81 -5.75 -13.04
C LEU A 34 -11.87 -5.02 -12.23
N ILE A 35 -12.28 -3.84 -12.69
CA ILE A 35 -13.38 -3.06 -12.11
C ILE A 35 -14.41 -2.83 -13.21
N LYS A 36 -15.66 -3.29 -12.99
CA LYS A 36 -16.73 -3.23 -13.99
C LYS A 36 -17.71 -2.08 -13.77
N LYS A 37 -17.73 -1.48 -12.58
CA LYS A 37 -18.66 -0.41 -12.23
C LYS A 37 -18.01 0.63 -11.32
N ARG A 38 -18.54 1.83 -11.30
CA ARG A 38 -18.09 2.87 -10.38
C ARG A 38 -18.41 2.48 -8.94
N LEU A 39 -17.43 2.61 -8.05
CA LEU A 39 -17.49 2.24 -6.63
C LEU A 39 -17.54 3.46 -5.71
N THR A 40 -16.89 4.54 -6.12
CA THR A 40 -16.81 5.78 -5.36
C THR A 40 -18.03 6.65 -5.70
N ARG A 41 -18.74 7.11 -4.68
CA ARG A 41 -19.84 8.08 -4.88
C ARG A 41 -19.24 9.42 -5.35
N PRO A 42 -19.83 10.08 -6.37
CA PRO A 42 -19.39 11.40 -6.78
C PRO A 42 -19.51 12.37 -5.61
N SER A 43 -18.43 13.11 -5.30
CA SER A 43 -18.54 14.25 -4.41
C SER A 43 -19.17 15.41 -5.16
N VAL A 44 -20.29 15.95 -4.64
CA VAL A 44 -21.03 17.07 -5.27
C VAL A 44 -20.51 18.42 -4.74
N THR A 45 -19.35 18.47 -4.13
CA THR A 45 -18.76 19.72 -3.65
C THR A 45 -18.20 20.54 -4.81
N ALA A 46 -18.99 21.50 -5.31
CA ALA A 46 -18.47 22.53 -6.18
C ALA A 46 -17.43 23.39 -5.40
N PRO A 47 -16.30 23.77 -6.00
CA PRO A 47 -15.37 24.73 -5.40
C PRO A 47 -16.15 26.01 -5.04
N VAL A 48 -15.94 26.55 -3.82
CA VAL A 48 -16.63 27.75 -3.33
C VAL A 48 -16.48 28.96 -4.26
N SER A 49 -15.42 29.00 -5.07
CA SER A 49 -15.15 30.03 -6.07
C SER A 49 -16.17 30.06 -7.24
N VAL A 50 -16.97 28.99 -7.40
CA VAL A 50 -17.92 28.85 -8.51
C VAL A 50 -19.38 29.12 -8.08
N TYR A 51 -19.62 29.37 -6.79
CA TYR A 51 -20.97 29.62 -6.28
C TYR A 51 -21.40 31.07 -6.58
N GLN A 52 -21.73 31.35 -7.84
CA GLN A 52 -22.47 32.55 -8.22
C GLN A 52 -23.95 32.21 -8.29
N ARG A 53 -24.76 32.94 -7.52
CA ARG A 53 -26.23 32.77 -7.49
C ARG A 53 -26.80 32.90 -8.90
N GLY A 54 -27.41 31.83 -9.43
CA GLY A 54 -28.10 31.85 -10.73
C GLY A 54 -27.30 31.35 -11.94
N THR A 55 -26.05 30.91 -11.78
CA THR A 55 -25.31 30.26 -12.85
C THR A 55 -25.32 28.73 -12.68
N ALA A 56 -25.60 28.01 -13.77
CA ALA A 56 -25.43 26.55 -13.79
C ALA A 56 -23.97 26.21 -13.48
N VAL A 57 -23.74 25.50 -12.39
CA VAL A 57 -22.39 25.01 -12.04
C VAL A 57 -22.01 23.97 -13.08
N LYS A 58 -21.07 24.26 -13.98
CA LYS A 58 -20.37 23.23 -14.72
C LYS A 58 -19.65 22.36 -13.71
N LEU A 59 -20.11 21.13 -13.53
CA LEU A 59 -19.37 20.10 -12.83
C LEU A 59 -17.99 20.07 -13.46
N GLY A 60 -16.94 20.29 -12.65
CA GLY A 60 -15.59 20.51 -13.15
C GLY A 60 -15.09 19.34 -14.01
N ALA A 61 -13.97 19.54 -14.68
CA ALA A 61 -13.32 18.60 -15.60
C ALA A 61 -13.09 17.18 -15.09
N ASP A 62 -13.29 16.94 -13.80
CA ASP A 62 -13.29 15.60 -13.19
C ASP A 62 -14.42 14.69 -13.70
N ALA A 63 -15.44 15.26 -14.40
CA ALA A 63 -16.54 14.50 -15.01
C ALA A 63 -16.15 13.83 -16.35
N GLU A 64 -15.00 14.19 -16.91
CA GLU A 64 -14.54 13.70 -18.22
C GLU A 64 -13.45 12.61 -18.10
N GLN A 65 -13.02 12.29 -16.90
CA GLN A 65 -12.10 11.18 -16.68
C GLN A 65 -12.86 9.85 -16.76
N ASP A 66 -12.24 8.85 -17.41
CA ASP A 66 -12.74 7.47 -17.41
C ASP A 66 -13.02 7.03 -15.94
N PRO A 67 -14.30 6.82 -15.59
CA PRO A 67 -14.67 6.49 -14.20
C PRO A 67 -13.97 5.22 -13.70
N ILE A 68 -13.69 4.28 -14.60
CA ILE A 68 -13.03 3.02 -14.24
C ILE A 68 -11.53 3.24 -14.03
N ALA A 69 -10.89 4.09 -14.82
CA ALA A 69 -9.49 4.47 -14.58
C ALA A 69 -9.33 5.20 -13.25
N TYR A 70 -10.30 6.05 -12.86
CA TYR A 70 -10.34 6.67 -11.54
C TYR A 70 -10.43 5.62 -10.43
N GLU A 71 -11.36 4.66 -10.52
CA GLU A 71 -11.48 3.60 -9.49
C GLU A 71 -10.19 2.77 -9.39
N ARG A 72 -9.55 2.43 -10.52
CA ARG A 72 -8.25 1.73 -10.51
C ARG A 72 -7.17 2.52 -9.79
N SER A 73 -7.16 3.84 -9.92
CA SER A 73 -6.21 4.70 -9.20
C SER A 73 -6.40 4.68 -7.68
N ARG A 74 -7.55 4.19 -7.19
CA ARG A 74 -7.88 4.03 -5.77
C ARG A 74 -7.55 2.65 -5.21
N VAL A 75 -6.96 1.76 -6.05
CA VAL A 75 -6.50 0.44 -5.65
C VAL A 75 -5.02 0.47 -5.28
N VAL A 76 -4.67 -0.29 -4.26
CA VAL A 76 -3.30 -0.62 -3.89
C VAL A 76 -3.20 -2.12 -3.72
N VAL A 77 -2.21 -2.73 -4.35
CA VAL A 77 -1.90 -4.15 -4.18
C VAL A 77 -0.63 -4.26 -3.34
N TYR A 78 -0.65 -5.07 -2.29
CA TYR A 78 0.52 -5.27 -1.44
C TYR A 78 0.57 -6.70 -0.88
N LEU A 79 1.71 -7.07 -0.29
CA LEU A 79 1.93 -8.40 0.29
C LEU A 79 1.85 -8.36 1.80
N GLU A 80 1.15 -9.36 2.35
CA GLU A 80 1.25 -9.75 3.75
C GLU A 80 2.00 -11.09 3.82
N ALA A 81 2.87 -11.29 4.81
CA ALA A 81 3.45 -12.59 5.07
C ALA A 81 2.34 -13.54 5.57
N ALA A 82 2.31 -14.77 5.07
CA ALA A 82 1.35 -15.77 5.55
C ALA A 82 1.67 -16.25 6.96
N GLU A 83 2.96 -16.27 7.35
CA GLU A 83 3.43 -16.75 8.66
C GLU A 83 4.60 -15.87 9.13
N GLY A 84 4.42 -15.18 10.26
CA GLY A 84 5.46 -14.38 10.91
C GLY A 84 5.83 -13.08 10.21
N PRO A 85 6.70 -12.27 10.80
CA PRO A 85 7.24 -11.09 10.13
C PRO A 85 8.08 -11.55 8.93
N ILE A 86 7.86 -10.96 7.77
CA ILE A 86 8.78 -11.12 6.64
C ILE A 86 10.15 -10.76 7.19
N SER A 87 11.04 -11.74 7.20
CA SER A 87 12.37 -11.56 7.79
C SER A 87 13.00 -10.31 7.20
N ALA A 88 13.31 -9.33 8.05
CA ALA A 88 14.03 -8.12 7.65
C ALA A 88 15.42 -8.43 7.04
N GLY A 89 15.82 -9.70 7.09
CA GLY A 89 17.06 -10.22 6.49
C GLY A 89 16.92 -10.62 5.03
N ALA A 90 15.71 -10.70 4.44
CA ALA A 90 15.57 -10.57 3.00
C ALA A 90 15.84 -9.09 2.70
N ALA A 91 17.11 -8.72 2.69
CA ALA A 91 17.56 -7.44 2.17
C ALA A 91 16.93 -7.32 0.78
N VAL A 92 15.89 -6.49 0.67
CA VAL A 92 15.60 -5.88 -0.62
C VAL A 92 16.98 -5.35 -1.03
N PRO A 93 17.57 -5.82 -2.12
CA PRO A 93 18.81 -5.25 -2.57
C PRO A 93 18.55 -3.75 -2.57
N ASP A 94 19.32 -3.03 -1.77
CA ASP A 94 19.39 -1.58 -1.84
C ASP A 94 19.95 -1.29 -3.24
N ALA A 95 19.07 -1.36 -4.24
CA ALA A 95 19.36 -0.94 -5.59
C ALA A 95 19.43 0.57 -5.53
N GLY A 96 20.44 1.10 -4.79
CA GLY A 96 20.74 2.53 -4.77
C GLY A 96 19.51 3.40 -4.52
N ALA A 97 18.58 2.96 -3.69
CA ALA A 97 17.39 3.72 -3.37
C ALA A 97 17.84 4.97 -2.63
N LYS A 98 18.16 6.00 -3.43
CA LYS A 98 18.04 7.39 -3.04
C LYS A 98 16.78 7.45 -2.19
N ALA A 99 16.93 7.83 -0.91
CA ALA A 99 15.80 7.89 0.03
C ALA A 99 14.61 8.47 -0.74
N GLU A 100 13.56 7.65 -0.92
CA GLU A 100 12.35 8.10 -1.62
C GLU A 100 11.98 9.44 -1.03
N PRO A 101 11.73 10.48 -1.84
CA PRO A 101 11.35 11.79 -1.31
C PRO A 101 10.19 11.55 -0.37
N ALA A 102 10.29 12.09 0.86
CA ALA A 102 9.24 11.92 1.85
C ALA A 102 7.91 12.25 1.19
N GLU A 103 6.99 11.27 1.17
CA GLU A 103 5.68 11.47 0.59
C GLU A 103 5.04 12.73 1.18
N GLN A 104 4.39 13.50 0.33
CA GLN A 104 3.75 14.75 0.72
C GLN A 104 2.25 14.69 0.51
N VAL A 105 1.52 15.29 1.43
CA VAL A 105 0.10 15.58 1.32
C VAL A 105 -0.08 17.08 1.52
N GLU A 106 -0.21 17.80 0.44
CA GLU A 106 -0.36 19.26 0.46
C GLU A 106 -1.77 19.66 0.89
N GLN A 107 -1.87 20.77 1.58
CA GLN A 107 -3.13 21.44 1.86
C GLN A 107 -3.27 22.57 0.83
N LEU A 108 -4.12 22.34 -0.16
CA LEU A 108 -4.31 23.22 -1.30
C LEU A 108 -5.80 23.33 -1.64
N ASP A 109 -6.30 24.55 -1.79
CA ASP A 109 -7.71 24.83 -2.11
C ASP A 109 -8.69 24.15 -1.14
N ARG A 110 -8.35 24.11 0.15
CA ARG A 110 -9.10 23.42 1.21
C ARG A 110 -9.30 21.92 0.93
N ARG A 111 -8.27 21.28 0.39
CA ARG A 111 -8.18 19.85 0.13
C ARG A 111 -6.84 19.30 0.55
N PHE A 112 -6.77 18.03 0.81
CA PHE A 112 -5.51 17.28 0.85
C PHE A 112 -5.19 16.73 -0.54
N VAL A 113 -3.99 17.00 -1.04
CA VAL A 113 -3.54 16.62 -2.38
C VAL A 113 -2.16 15.94 -2.28
N PRO A 114 -2.06 14.67 -2.68
CA PRO A 114 -3.13 13.75 -3.04
C PRO A 114 -3.98 13.33 -1.83
N ASP A 115 -5.20 12.85 -2.07
CA ASP A 115 -6.10 12.36 -1.03
C ASP A 115 -5.91 10.87 -0.69
N LEU A 116 -4.94 10.21 -1.34
CA LEU A 116 -4.49 8.84 -1.06
C LEU A 116 -2.99 8.74 -1.26
N VAL A 117 -2.29 8.42 -0.18
CA VAL A 117 -0.86 8.14 -0.14
C VAL A 117 -0.61 6.73 0.36
N VAL A 118 0.40 6.06 -0.20
CA VAL A 118 0.81 4.70 0.17
C VAL A 118 2.26 4.73 0.58
N ILE A 119 2.55 4.24 1.77
CA ILE A 119 3.91 4.20 2.33
C ILE A 119 4.17 2.87 3.03
N PRO A 120 5.39 2.36 3.03
CA PRO A 120 5.75 1.23 3.89
C PRO A 120 5.85 1.66 5.36
N VAL A 121 5.63 0.70 6.26
CA VAL A 121 5.79 0.89 7.71
C VAL A 121 7.14 1.50 8.06
N GLY A 122 7.17 2.43 9.01
CA GLY A 122 8.37 3.18 9.41
C GLY A 122 8.64 4.45 8.60
N SER A 123 7.92 4.67 7.51
CA SER A 123 8.02 5.88 6.70
C SER A 123 7.35 7.08 7.35
N SER A 124 7.56 8.25 6.76
CA SER A 124 6.96 9.52 7.20
C SER A 124 6.29 10.23 6.04
N VAL A 125 5.26 11.02 6.36
CA VAL A 125 4.57 11.91 5.41
C VAL A 125 4.75 13.36 5.89
N SER A 126 5.02 14.26 4.95
CA SER A 126 5.07 15.70 5.16
C SER A 126 3.76 16.35 4.73
N PHE A 127 3.32 17.35 5.48
CA PHE A 127 2.05 18.04 5.28
C PHE A 127 2.30 19.56 5.17
N PRO A 128 2.72 20.06 3.99
CA PRO A 128 2.86 21.50 3.77
C PRO A 128 1.49 22.18 3.66
N ASN A 129 1.37 23.38 4.23
CA ASN A 129 0.21 24.26 4.03
C ASN A 129 0.50 25.23 2.88
N MET A 130 -0.17 25.05 1.74
CA MET A 130 -0.04 25.91 0.56
C MET A 130 -1.13 26.98 0.50
N ASP A 131 -2.19 26.86 1.31
CA ASP A 131 -3.30 27.80 1.35
C ASP A 131 -2.97 29.08 2.16
N PRO A 132 -3.56 30.23 1.84
CA PRO A 132 -3.40 31.48 2.60
C PRO A 132 -4.25 31.54 3.88
N ILE A 133 -4.64 30.39 4.42
CA ILE A 133 -5.45 30.24 5.64
C ILE A 133 -4.85 29.16 6.53
N PHE A 134 -5.20 29.18 7.82
CA PHE A 134 -4.81 28.15 8.76
C PHE A 134 -5.50 26.82 8.45
N HIS A 135 -4.76 25.77 8.57
CA HIS A 135 -5.27 24.40 8.60
C HIS A 135 -4.74 23.67 9.83
N ASN A 136 -5.49 22.66 10.26
CA ASN A 136 -5.07 21.70 11.26
C ASN A 136 -5.10 20.31 10.62
N ILE A 137 -4.20 19.44 11.04
CA ILE A 137 -4.20 18.04 10.59
C ILE A 137 -4.24 17.12 11.78
N TYR A 138 -5.19 16.20 11.79
CA TYR A 138 -5.32 15.20 12.84
C TYR A 138 -5.77 13.85 12.31
N SER A 139 -5.54 12.81 13.11
CA SER A 139 -6.04 11.46 12.88
C SER A 139 -6.41 10.80 14.21
N LEU A 140 -7.52 10.07 14.21
CA LEU A 140 -7.97 9.22 15.32
C LEU A 140 -7.81 7.73 15.00
N SER A 141 -7.17 7.40 13.88
CA SER A 141 -6.98 6.01 13.44
C SER A 141 -6.06 5.24 14.37
N LYS A 142 -6.42 3.98 14.69
CA LYS A 142 -5.66 3.11 15.61
C LYS A 142 -4.18 2.92 15.23
N PRO A 143 -3.79 2.76 13.93
CA PRO A 143 -2.39 2.61 13.56
C PRO A 143 -1.56 3.84 13.93
N LYS A 144 -2.14 5.05 13.81
CA LYS A 144 -1.49 6.31 14.16
C LYS A 144 -2.50 7.39 14.52
N THR A 145 -2.59 7.72 15.80
CA THR A 145 -3.32 8.89 16.32
C THR A 145 -2.36 10.06 16.44
N PHE A 146 -2.77 11.24 15.98
CA PHE A 146 -2.01 12.49 16.12
C PHE A 146 -2.91 13.71 15.91
N ASP A 147 -2.45 14.84 16.43
CA ASP A 147 -2.97 16.17 16.15
C ASP A 147 -1.77 17.13 16.03
N LEU A 148 -1.65 17.78 14.90
CA LEU A 148 -0.52 18.69 14.62
C LEU A 148 -0.81 20.13 15.06
N GLY A 149 -2.04 20.42 15.52
CA GLY A 149 -2.48 21.79 15.76
C GLY A 149 -2.62 22.58 14.46
N SER A 150 -3.04 23.83 14.57
CA SER A 150 -3.16 24.73 13.43
C SER A 150 -1.81 25.33 13.05
N TYR A 151 -1.58 25.54 11.75
CA TYR A 151 -0.36 26.18 11.23
C TYR A 151 -0.65 26.93 9.93
N ASP A 152 0.21 27.91 9.66
CA ASP A 152 0.03 28.92 8.62
C ASP A 152 0.61 28.48 7.26
N LYS A 153 0.33 29.30 6.24
CA LYS A 153 0.89 29.12 4.89
C LYS A 153 2.41 29.01 4.92
N GLY A 154 2.94 28.05 4.17
CA GLY A 154 4.37 27.81 4.02
C GLY A 154 4.99 26.96 5.13
N GLU A 155 4.27 26.75 6.24
CA GLU A 155 4.71 25.79 7.25
C GLU A 155 4.49 24.35 6.79
N THR A 156 5.39 23.46 7.22
CA THR A 156 5.32 22.02 6.94
C THR A 156 5.46 21.24 8.23
N ARG A 157 4.56 20.32 8.46
CA ARG A 157 4.65 19.38 9.57
C ARG A 157 4.81 17.96 9.09
N LYS A 158 5.51 17.11 9.86
CA LYS A 158 5.87 15.74 9.48
C LYS A 158 5.37 14.74 10.50
N VAL A 159 4.85 13.60 10.03
CA VAL A 159 4.38 12.49 10.87
C VAL A 159 5.03 11.20 10.44
N SER A 160 5.51 10.41 11.40
CA SER A 160 6.02 9.04 11.18
C SER A 160 4.94 8.01 11.44
N PHE A 161 4.93 6.93 10.66
CA PHE A 161 3.91 5.87 10.69
C PHE A 161 4.54 4.52 11.05
N PRO A 162 4.65 4.20 12.36
CA PRO A 162 5.37 3.00 12.84
C PRO A 162 4.56 1.71 12.78
N LYS A 163 3.27 1.75 12.44
CA LYS A 163 2.38 0.60 12.39
C LYS A 163 1.66 0.52 11.05
N PRO A 164 1.53 -0.67 10.44
CA PRO A 164 0.76 -0.83 9.21
C PRO A 164 -0.74 -0.64 9.45
N GLY A 165 -1.46 -0.25 8.39
CA GLY A 165 -2.90 -0.08 8.40
C GLY A 165 -3.36 1.22 7.74
N ILE A 166 -4.66 1.48 7.81
CA ILE A 166 -5.28 2.67 7.22
C ILE A 166 -5.29 3.79 8.27
N VAL A 167 -4.77 4.95 7.89
CA VAL A 167 -4.80 6.17 8.70
C VAL A 167 -5.58 7.24 7.95
N GLU A 168 -6.77 7.53 8.43
CA GLU A 168 -7.60 8.60 7.90
C GLU A 168 -7.16 9.94 8.53
N VAL A 169 -6.95 10.93 7.69
CA VAL A 169 -6.44 12.26 8.05
C VAL A 169 -7.49 13.30 7.75
N TYR A 170 -7.73 14.22 8.68
CA TYR A 170 -8.78 15.24 8.62
C TYR A 170 -8.28 16.61 9.03
N CYS A 171 -9.08 17.63 8.71
CA CYS A 171 -8.91 19.00 9.21
C CYS A 171 -10.10 19.39 10.10
N HIS A 172 -9.85 19.93 11.30
CA HIS A 172 -10.92 20.39 12.19
C HIS A 172 -11.71 21.59 11.64
N LEU A 173 -11.03 22.43 10.85
CA LEU A 173 -11.61 23.67 10.34
C LEU A 173 -12.47 23.47 9.07
N HIS A 174 -12.22 22.38 8.32
CA HIS A 174 -12.84 22.14 7.02
C HIS A 174 -13.33 20.69 6.92
N PRO A 175 -14.61 20.42 7.18
CA PRO A 175 -15.16 19.05 7.27
C PRO A 175 -14.94 18.18 6.02
N ASN A 176 -14.79 18.82 4.86
CA ASN A 176 -14.59 18.11 3.59
C ASN A 176 -13.11 17.79 3.27
N MET A 177 -12.17 18.24 4.12
CA MET A 177 -10.76 17.91 3.97
C MET A 177 -10.46 16.56 4.60
N ALA A 178 -10.31 15.55 3.76
CA ALA A 178 -9.96 14.20 4.18
C ALA A 178 -8.94 13.58 3.23
N ALA A 179 -7.98 12.85 3.77
CA ALA A 179 -7.02 12.04 3.04
C ALA A 179 -6.83 10.70 3.74
N THR A 180 -6.33 9.71 3.00
CA THR A 180 -5.98 8.39 3.51
C THR A 180 -4.50 8.14 3.34
N VAL A 181 -3.82 7.74 4.40
CA VAL A 181 -2.47 7.17 4.35
C VAL A 181 -2.61 5.67 4.56
N LEU A 182 -2.37 4.89 3.51
CA LEU A 182 -2.26 3.44 3.62
C LEU A 182 -0.81 3.08 3.96
N VAL A 183 -0.60 2.57 5.15
CA VAL A 183 0.70 2.09 5.61
C VAL A 183 0.79 0.59 5.35
N THR A 184 1.59 0.20 4.36
CA THR A 184 1.79 -1.21 4.02
C THR A 184 2.76 -1.88 4.99
N PRO A 185 2.64 -3.19 5.25
CA PRO A 185 3.51 -3.90 6.19
C PRO A 185 4.97 -4.00 5.72
N ASN A 186 5.22 -3.76 4.44
CA ASN A 186 6.53 -3.86 3.80
C ASN A 186 6.58 -3.02 2.52
N ARG A 187 7.70 -3.09 1.77
CA ARG A 187 7.91 -2.35 0.52
C ARG A 187 7.34 -3.04 -0.73
N TRP A 188 6.82 -4.25 -0.61
CA TRP A 188 6.20 -4.95 -1.73
C TRP A 188 4.76 -4.52 -1.92
N TYR A 189 4.61 -3.41 -2.61
CA TYR A 189 3.32 -2.89 -3.03
C TYR A 189 3.41 -2.26 -4.42
N ALA A 190 2.27 -2.16 -5.08
CA ALA A 190 2.13 -1.52 -6.38
C ALA A 190 0.77 -0.80 -6.47
N ARG A 191 0.71 0.20 -7.33
CA ARG A 191 -0.56 0.79 -7.80
C ARG A 191 -0.81 0.34 -9.22
N PRO A 192 -2.04 -0.07 -9.56
CA PRO A 192 -2.38 -0.42 -10.94
C PRO A 192 -2.24 0.80 -11.87
N ASP A 193 -1.91 0.54 -13.10
CA ASP A 193 -1.99 1.52 -14.17
C ASP A 193 -3.46 1.80 -14.58
N ARG A 194 -3.66 2.67 -15.58
CA ARG A 194 -5.01 3.00 -16.07
C ARG A 194 -5.75 1.81 -16.66
N MET A 195 -5.03 0.81 -17.16
CA MET A 195 -5.59 -0.43 -17.70
C MET A 195 -5.86 -1.47 -16.61
N GLY A 196 -5.34 -1.25 -15.39
CA GLY A 196 -5.49 -2.14 -14.24
C GLY A 196 -4.33 -3.09 -14.04
N HIS A 197 -3.27 -3.02 -14.84
CA HIS A 197 -2.11 -3.88 -14.67
C HIS A 197 -1.24 -3.40 -13.51
N TYR A 198 -0.69 -4.35 -12.75
CA TYR A 198 0.26 -4.06 -11.69
C TYR A 198 1.43 -5.05 -11.70
N ARG A 199 2.55 -4.65 -11.11
CA ARG A 199 3.74 -5.47 -10.92
C ARG A 199 4.38 -5.15 -9.57
N ILE A 200 4.62 -6.17 -8.77
CA ILE A 200 5.41 -6.10 -7.53
C ILE A 200 6.70 -6.86 -7.80
N PRO A 201 7.84 -6.16 -7.96
CA PRO A 201 9.08 -6.79 -8.36
C PRO A 201 9.86 -7.36 -7.17
N ASN A 202 10.76 -8.29 -7.47
CA ASN A 202 11.80 -8.78 -6.58
C ASN A 202 11.26 -9.38 -5.27
N VAL A 203 10.21 -10.17 -5.34
CA VAL A 203 9.63 -10.87 -4.18
C VAL A 203 10.39 -12.17 -3.96
N PRO A 204 10.92 -12.44 -2.76
CA PRO A 204 11.60 -13.71 -2.46
C PRO A 204 10.63 -14.89 -2.52
N PRO A 205 11.12 -16.13 -2.76
CA PRO A 205 10.32 -17.33 -2.59
C PRO A 205 9.72 -17.43 -1.18
N GLY A 206 8.47 -17.88 -1.09
CA GLY A 206 7.76 -17.97 0.18
C GLY A 206 6.24 -18.02 0.06
N LYS A 207 5.56 -18.08 1.20
CA LYS A 207 4.10 -18.03 1.29
C LYS A 207 3.65 -16.61 1.60
N TYR A 208 2.75 -16.09 0.80
CA TYR A 208 2.24 -14.71 0.92
C TYR A 208 0.74 -14.67 0.75
N THR A 209 0.15 -13.60 1.29
CA THR A 209 -1.19 -13.17 0.93
C THR A 209 -1.06 -11.89 0.09
N VAL A 210 -1.48 -11.95 -1.16
CA VAL A 210 -1.64 -10.76 -2.00
C VAL A 210 -2.93 -10.09 -1.61
N VAL A 211 -2.85 -8.83 -1.23
CA VAL A 211 -3.99 -8.01 -0.83
C VAL A 211 -4.20 -6.92 -1.85
N ALA A 212 -5.36 -6.87 -2.47
CA ALA A 212 -5.82 -5.72 -3.21
C ALA A 212 -6.78 -4.93 -2.31
N TRP A 213 -6.44 -3.69 -2.01
CA TRP A 213 -7.28 -2.80 -1.23
C TRP A 213 -7.79 -1.68 -2.11
N HIS A 214 -9.10 -1.44 -2.08
CA HIS A 214 -9.74 -0.31 -2.74
C HIS A 214 -10.36 0.62 -1.70
N LYS A 215 -10.07 1.93 -1.78
CA LYS A 215 -10.51 2.92 -0.77
C LYS A 215 -12.00 2.83 -0.42
N SER A 216 -12.88 2.57 -1.39
CA SER A 216 -14.33 2.51 -1.18
C SER A 216 -14.91 1.09 -1.11
N ALA A 217 -14.18 0.07 -1.57
CA ALA A 217 -14.68 -1.30 -1.66
C ALA A 217 -14.00 -2.27 -0.68
N GLY A 218 -12.97 -1.82 0.07
CA GLY A 218 -12.32 -2.63 1.10
C GLY A 218 -11.23 -3.57 0.58
N PHE A 219 -11.09 -4.72 1.21
CA PHE A 219 -9.96 -5.64 1.03
C PHE A 219 -10.37 -6.91 0.29
N TYR A 220 -9.51 -7.33 -0.65
CA TYR A 220 -9.60 -8.59 -1.41
C TYR A 220 -8.29 -9.33 -1.22
N ARG A 221 -8.34 -10.63 -0.86
CA ARG A 221 -7.16 -11.40 -0.48
C ARG A 221 -7.06 -12.69 -1.27
N LYS A 222 -5.82 -13.04 -1.69
CA LYS A 222 -5.48 -14.31 -2.31
C LYS A 222 -4.18 -14.84 -1.74
N SER A 223 -4.17 -16.05 -1.22
CA SER A 223 -2.95 -16.72 -0.77
C SER A 223 -2.21 -17.32 -1.96
N ILE A 224 -0.88 -17.13 -1.98
CA ILE A 224 0.00 -17.65 -3.01
C ILE A 224 1.25 -18.27 -2.40
N VAL A 225 1.89 -19.15 -3.17
CA VAL A 225 3.23 -19.66 -2.89
C VAL A 225 4.12 -19.22 -4.05
N ILE A 226 5.20 -18.52 -3.73
CA ILE A 226 6.20 -18.12 -4.72
C ILE A 226 7.32 -19.14 -4.68
N GLU A 227 7.55 -19.79 -5.82
CA GLU A 227 8.62 -20.74 -6.04
C GLU A 227 9.76 -20.07 -6.80
N GLU A 228 10.98 -20.55 -6.60
CA GLU A 228 12.16 -20.00 -7.29
C GLU A 228 12.05 -20.20 -8.80
N GLY A 229 12.35 -19.16 -9.57
CA GLY A 229 12.35 -19.20 -11.04
C GLY A 229 10.97 -19.05 -11.70
N HIS A 230 9.89 -18.81 -10.95
CA HIS A 230 8.54 -18.74 -11.51
C HIS A 230 7.82 -17.45 -11.08
N ASP A 231 7.62 -16.54 -12.02
CA ASP A 231 6.75 -15.37 -11.81
C ASP A 231 5.31 -15.82 -11.58
N GLN A 232 4.59 -15.04 -10.76
CA GLN A 232 3.20 -15.33 -10.41
C GLN A 232 2.28 -14.27 -11.00
N SER A 233 1.11 -14.72 -11.49
CA SER A 233 0.04 -13.84 -11.93
C SER A 233 -1.17 -13.94 -11.01
N VAL A 234 -1.63 -12.78 -10.46
CA VAL A 234 -2.73 -12.73 -9.50
C VAL A 234 -3.70 -11.63 -9.90
N ASP A 235 -4.82 -11.99 -10.50
CA ASP A 235 -5.85 -11.03 -10.89
C ASP A 235 -6.89 -10.83 -9.78
N PHE A 236 -7.52 -9.65 -9.73
CA PHE A 236 -8.62 -9.34 -8.83
C PHE A 236 -9.81 -8.77 -9.58
N LEU A 237 -11.01 -9.25 -9.25
CA LEU A 237 -12.28 -8.64 -9.61
C LEU A 237 -12.79 -7.84 -8.42
N ILE A 238 -13.07 -6.53 -8.61
CA ILE A 238 -13.51 -5.62 -7.56
C ILE A 238 -14.78 -4.89 -8.03
N PRO A 239 -15.88 -4.95 -7.27
CA PRO A 239 -16.13 -5.85 -6.16
C PRO A 239 -16.25 -7.30 -6.65
N ILE A 240 -16.10 -8.25 -5.74
CA ILE A 240 -16.50 -9.62 -6.04
C ILE A 240 -18.00 -9.58 -6.25
N ASP A 241 -18.50 -10.05 -7.40
CA ASP A 241 -19.93 -10.27 -7.62
C ASP A 241 -20.32 -11.47 -6.74
N VAL A 242 -20.61 -11.21 -5.46
CA VAL A 242 -21.21 -12.21 -4.59
C VAL A 242 -22.65 -12.34 -5.06
N ASP A 243 -23.01 -13.50 -5.59
CA ASP A 243 -24.39 -13.85 -5.85
C ASP A 243 -25.11 -13.84 -4.48
N PRO A 244 -26.08 -12.93 -4.24
CA PRO A 244 -26.74 -12.82 -2.94
C PRO A 244 -27.48 -14.11 -2.52
N THR A 245 -27.61 -15.09 -3.42
CA THR A 245 -28.20 -16.41 -3.12
C THR A 245 -27.22 -17.37 -2.46
N GLN A 246 -25.90 -17.16 -2.53
CA GLN A 246 -24.92 -18.03 -1.90
C GLN A 246 -24.66 -17.73 -0.43
N ASP A 247 -24.82 -16.47 0.01
CA ASP A 247 -24.66 -16.11 1.42
C ASP A 247 -25.83 -16.57 2.30
N ALA A 248 -27.02 -16.82 1.71
CA ALA A 248 -28.16 -17.35 2.44
C ALA A 248 -28.00 -18.84 2.85
N GLN A 249 -27.13 -19.59 2.17
CA GLN A 249 -26.87 -21.00 2.48
C GLN A 249 -25.73 -21.18 3.50
N ALA A 250 -24.78 -20.24 3.61
CA ALA A 250 -23.67 -20.34 4.55
C ALA A 250 -24.07 -19.98 6.00
N ASN A 251 -25.24 -19.36 6.21
CA ASN A 251 -25.73 -18.90 7.52
C ASN A 251 -26.84 -19.79 8.11
N GLN A 252 -27.09 -20.96 7.54
CA GLN A 252 -27.92 -21.99 8.18
C GLN A 252 -27.04 -22.81 9.14
N ASN A 253 -27.01 -22.35 10.38
CA ASN A 253 -26.37 -23.02 11.50
C ASN A 253 -27.09 -24.38 11.74
N PRO A 254 -26.40 -25.55 11.65
CA PRO A 254 -27.07 -26.86 11.80
C PRO A 254 -27.42 -27.21 13.27
N ASN A 255 -27.42 -26.27 14.20
CA ASN A 255 -27.60 -26.52 15.63
C ASN A 255 -28.97 -26.10 16.22
N GLU A 256 -30.01 -25.80 15.39
CA GLU A 256 -31.36 -25.56 15.90
C GLU A 256 -32.36 -26.71 15.65
N ALA A 257 -31.86 -27.94 15.46
CA ALA A 257 -32.70 -29.12 15.40
C ALA A 257 -32.41 -30.03 16.61
N GLY A 258 -33.06 -29.79 17.74
CA GLY A 258 -32.95 -30.72 18.86
C GLY A 258 -33.37 -30.12 20.20
N GLY A 259 -34.65 -30.06 20.49
CA GLY A 259 -35.10 -29.68 21.83
C GLY A 259 -36.63 -29.59 22.00
N SER A 260 -37.32 -30.67 21.69
CA SER A 260 -38.68 -30.89 22.20
C SER A 260 -38.62 -32.12 23.09
N HIS A 261 -38.65 -31.90 24.40
CA HIS A 261 -39.37 -32.72 25.38
C HIS A 261 -39.43 -31.96 26.71
#